data_7e73701ca07280c32f6a7c42acb83d55
#
_entry.id   7e73701ca07280c32f6a7c42acb83d55
#
_cell.length_a   1.000
_cell.length_b   1.000
_cell.length_c   1.000
_cell.angle_alpha   90.00
_cell.angle_beta   90.00
_cell.angle_gamma   90.00
#
_symmetry.space_group_name_H-M   'P 1'
#
loop_
_entity.id
_entity.type
_entity.pdbx_description
1 polymer ?
#
loop_
_entity_poly.entity_id
_entity_poly.type
_entity_poly.pdbx_seq_one_letter_code
_entity_poly.pdbx_strand_id
1 'polypeptide(L)'
;MLSKIEKVVSKLKKGNVYTIVAVVLAVILSICLLINQKGSNVTKNDNLSSAISEYNLQLENKLISVISSLDGVGDVTVAITFSDFGEKLYAYETKTQESVSGSVTTSSIITVGGEPLVTMEKLPTIFGVVVVAKGAKDPLVKVKVVQAVVTLLGVDSNLVEVFC
;
A
#
# COMPACT_ATOMS: atom_id res chain seq x y z
N MET A 1 -20.67 32.82 -20.39
CA MET A 1 -19.98 31.67 -21.00
C MET A 1 -20.87 30.88 -21.96
N LEU A 2 -22.16 30.78 -21.71
CA LEU A 2 -23.16 30.09 -22.55
C LEU A 2 -23.36 30.66 -23.95
N SER A 3 -23.28 32.00 -24.12
CA SER A 3 -23.51 32.65 -25.42
C SER A 3 -22.41 32.40 -26.49
N LYS A 4 -21.21 31.97 -26.06
CA LYS A 4 -20.14 31.55 -26.98
C LYS A 4 -20.35 30.15 -27.54
N ILE A 5 -21.00 29.27 -26.75
CA ILE A 5 -21.27 27.88 -27.14
C ILE A 5 -22.39 27.85 -28.19
N GLU A 6 -23.45 28.68 -28.04
CA GLU A 6 -24.52 28.79 -29.03
C GLU A 6 -24.04 29.29 -30.39
N LYS A 7 -23.08 30.26 -30.43
CA LYS A 7 -22.50 30.76 -31.70
C LYS A 7 -21.63 29.70 -32.40
N VAL A 8 -21.01 28.81 -31.68
CA VAL A 8 -20.22 27.69 -32.24
C VAL A 8 -21.16 26.63 -32.81
N VAL A 9 -22.22 26.27 -32.06
CA VAL A 9 -23.23 25.28 -32.49
C VAL A 9 -23.99 25.73 -33.72
N SER A 10 -24.35 27.03 -33.84
CA SER A 10 -25.05 27.59 -35.02
C SER A 10 -24.20 27.60 -36.28
N LYS A 11 -22.86 27.73 -36.15
CA LYS A 11 -21.91 27.64 -37.27
C LYS A 11 -21.69 26.22 -37.78
N LEU A 12 -21.93 25.22 -36.95
CA LEU A 12 -21.80 23.78 -37.27
C LEU A 12 -22.95 23.23 -38.12
N LYS A 13 -24.11 23.94 -38.20
CA LYS A 13 -25.30 23.46 -38.91
C LYS A 13 -25.19 23.52 -40.45
N LYS A 14 -24.07 24.07 -41.01
CA LYS A 14 -23.85 24.19 -42.44
C LYS A 14 -22.57 23.50 -42.95
N GLY A 15 -21.96 22.63 -42.10
CA GLY A 15 -20.75 21.87 -42.47
C GLY A 15 -21.09 20.39 -42.74
N ASN A 16 -20.39 19.79 -43.68
CA ASN A 16 -20.50 18.40 -44.06
C ASN A 16 -20.50 17.49 -42.83
N VAL A 17 -21.28 16.40 -42.86
CA VAL A 17 -21.38 15.41 -41.79
C VAL A 17 -20.01 14.96 -41.25
N TYR A 18 -19.00 14.93 -42.08
CA TYR A 18 -17.60 14.63 -41.75
C TYR A 18 -16.98 15.61 -40.73
N THR A 19 -17.31 16.92 -40.80
CA THR A 19 -16.78 17.91 -39.83
C THR A 19 -17.41 17.79 -38.48
N ILE A 20 -18.67 17.40 -38.40
CA ILE A 20 -19.39 17.14 -37.15
C ILE A 20 -18.80 15.88 -36.47
N VAL A 21 -18.58 14.82 -37.25
CA VAL A 21 -17.95 13.59 -36.76
C VAL A 21 -16.54 13.83 -36.26
N ALA A 22 -15.73 14.62 -36.97
CA ALA A 22 -14.36 14.97 -36.55
C ALA A 22 -14.33 15.74 -35.22
N VAL A 23 -15.26 16.69 -35.02
CA VAL A 23 -15.35 17.46 -33.75
C VAL A 23 -15.78 16.56 -32.59
N VAL A 24 -16.74 15.66 -32.79
CA VAL A 24 -17.17 14.70 -31.75
C VAL A 24 -16.01 13.76 -31.37
N LEU A 25 -15.27 13.28 -32.37
CA LEU A 25 -14.09 12.41 -32.13
C LEU A 25 -13.00 13.15 -31.36
N ALA A 26 -12.73 14.41 -31.68
CA ALA A 26 -11.76 15.26 -30.97
C ALA A 26 -12.18 15.51 -29.51
N VAL A 27 -13.48 15.72 -29.25
CA VAL A 27 -14.00 15.89 -27.88
C VAL A 27 -13.87 14.59 -27.08
N ILE A 28 -14.20 13.44 -27.66
CA ILE A 28 -14.05 12.13 -27.02
C ILE A 28 -12.58 11.85 -26.70
N LEU A 29 -11.68 12.15 -27.62
CA LEU A 29 -10.23 12.00 -27.42
C LEU A 29 -9.70 12.92 -26.31
N SER A 30 -10.18 14.17 -26.25
CA SER A 30 -9.85 15.12 -25.18
C SER A 30 -10.34 14.64 -23.82
N ILE A 31 -11.56 14.10 -23.74
CA ILE A 31 -12.13 13.54 -22.51
C ILE A 31 -11.34 12.29 -22.08
N CYS A 32 -10.96 11.43 -23.03
CA CYS A 32 -10.16 10.23 -22.76
C CYS A 32 -8.77 10.58 -22.23
N LEU A 33 -8.12 11.64 -22.76
CA LEU A 33 -6.85 12.14 -22.23
C LEU A 33 -6.98 12.75 -20.83
N LEU A 34 -8.09 13.44 -20.51
CA LEU A 34 -8.34 14.00 -19.19
C LEU A 34 -8.62 12.91 -18.15
N ILE A 35 -9.27 11.82 -18.54
CA ILE A 35 -9.50 10.67 -17.65
C ILE A 35 -8.20 9.92 -17.39
N ASN A 36 -7.32 9.82 -18.40
CA ASN A 36 -6.03 9.14 -18.27
C ASN A 36 -4.98 9.97 -17.49
N GLN A 37 -5.18 11.29 -17.32
CA GLN A 37 -4.32 12.14 -16.48
C GLN A 37 -4.66 12.09 -14.98
N LYS A 38 -5.69 11.32 -14.56
CA LYS A 38 -6.02 11.16 -13.14
C LYS A 38 -5.13 10.16 -12.40
N GLY A 39 -4.06 9.69 -13.04
CA GLY A 39 -3.07 8.82 -12.42
C GLY A 39 -1.67 9.39 -12.59
N SER A 40 -1.24 10.33 -11.76
CA SER A 40 0.16 10.56 -11.38
C SER A 40 0.39 12.00 -10.87
N ASN A 41 -0.17 12.33 -9.71
CA ASN A 41 0.46 13.28 -8.81
C ASN A 41 0.65 12.57 -7.46
N VAL A 42 1.47 11.54 -7.48
CA VAL A 42 1.95 10.89 -6.27
C VAL A 42 3.10 11.73 -5.76
N THR A 43 2.80 12.59 -4.83
CA THR A 43 3.80 13.25 -3.99
C THR A 43 4.66 12.16 -3.33
N LYS A 44 5.94 12.37 -3.25
CA LYS A 44 6.98 11.39 -2.80
C LYS A 44 6.73 10.74 -1.42
N ASN A 45 5.68 11.14 -0.70
CA ASN A 45 5.26 10.57 0.58
C ASN A 45 4.23 9.44 0.45
N ASP A 46 3.59 9.26 -0.74
CA ASP A 46 2.57 8.22 -0.95
C ASP A 46 3.19 6.85 -1.26
N ASN A 47 4.48 6.78 -1.59
CA ASN A 47 5.14 5.53 -1.94
C ASN A 47 5.28 4.58 -0.75
N LEU A 48 5.44 5.09 0.47
CA LEU A 48 5.59 4.25 1.66
C LEU A 48 4.24 3.67 2.09
N SER A 49 3.20 4.49 2.14
CA SER A 49 1.85 4.04 2.52
C SER A 49 1.26 3.09 1.48
N SER A 50 1.50 3.29 0.19
CA SER A 50 1.06 2.37 -0.87
C SER A 50 1.81 1.03 -0.81
N ALA A 51 3.12 1.03 -0.56
CA ALA A 51 3.92 -0.18 -0.41
C ALA A 51 3.46 -1.01 0.81
N ILE A 52 3.15 -0.36 1.92
CA ILE A 52 2.64 -1.04 3.12
C ILE A 52 1.24 -1.60 2.88
N SER A 53 0.37 -0.85 2.19
CA SER A 53 -0.97 -1.34 1.84
C SER A 53 -0.90 -2.56 0.92
N GLU A 54 0.01 -2.57 -0.04
CA GLU A 54 0.23 -3.71 -0.93
C GLU A 54 0.80 -4.91 -0.15
N TYR A 55 1.77 -4.68 0.72
CA TYR A 55 2.32 -5.72 1.60
C TYR A 55 1.24 -6.33 2.50
N ASN A 56 0.38 -5.50 3.10
CA ASN A 56 -0.75 -5.96 3.91
C ASN A 56 -1.70 -6.86 3.11
N LEU A 57 -2.13 -6.41 1.92
CA LEU A 57 -3.01 -7.19 1.05
C LEU A 57 -2.39 -8.53 0.64
N GLN A 58 -1.10 -8.55 0.32
CA GLN A 58 -0.39 -9.79 -0.01
C GLN A 58 -0.35 -10.76 1.18
N LEU A 59 -0.12 -10.24 2.38
CA LEU A 59 -0.06 -11.03 3.60
C LEU A 59 -1.43 -11.59 3.99
N GLU A 60 -2.49 -10.77 3.93
CA GLU A 60 -3.88 -11.18 4.16
C GLU A 60 -4.32 -12.26 3.15
N ASN A 61 -4.04 -12.08 1.86
CA ASN A 61 -4.38 -13.05 0.82
C ASN A 61 -3.64 -14.39 1.02
N LYS A 62 -2.38 -14.35 1.43
CA LYS A 62 -1.62 -15.55 1.76
C LYS A 62 -2.21 -16.29 2.96
N LEU A 63 -2.60 -15.57 4.01
CA LEU A 63 -3.26 -16.14 5.17
C LEU A 63 -4.61 -16.76 4.79
N ILE A 64 -5.46 -16.04 4.06
CA ILE A 64 -6.76 -16.53 3.59
C ILE A 64 -6.57 -17.84 2.80
N SER A 65 -5.61 -17.88 1.88
CA SER A 65 -5.33 -19.08 1.08
C SER A 65 -4.94 -20.30 1.92
N VAL A 66 -4.09 -20.11 2.92
CA VAL A 66 -3.64 -21.20 3.78
C VAL A 66 -4.74 -21.62 4.75
N ILE A 67 -5.42 -20.67 5.40
CA ILE A 67 -6.45 -20.97 6.40
C ILE A 67 -7.67 -21.62 5.75
N SER A 68 -8.10 -21.16 4.56
CA SER A 68 -9.21 -21.77 3.83
C SER A 68 -8.94 -23.18 3.32
N SER A 69 -7.66 -23.59 3.24
CA SER A 69 -7.29 -24.97 2.90
C SER A 69 -7.38 -25.95 4.08
N LEU A 70 -7.60 -25.45 5.30
CA LEU A 70 -7.77 -26.29 6.48
C LEU A 70 -9.19 -26.89 6.51
N ASP A 71 -9.26 -28.19 6.85
CA ASP A 71 -10.54 -28.90 6.93
C ASP A 71 -11.47 -28.28 7.97
N GLY A 72 -12.70 -28.01 7.55
CA GLY A 72 -13.79 -27.52 8.41
C GLY A 72 -13.82 -26.01 8.62
N VAL A 73 -12.91 -25.24 8.06
CA VAL A 73 -12.83 -23.78 8.26
C VAL A 73 -13.88 -23.02 7.42
N GLY A 74 -14.10 -23.43 6.18
CA GLY A 74 -15.04 -22.76 5.27
C GLY A 74 -14.52 -21.39 4.77
N ASP A 75 -15.47 -20.47 4.55
CA ASP A 75 -15.11 -19.12 4.11
C ASP A 75 -14.36 -18.34 5.18
N VAL A 76 -13.30 -17.65 4.79
CA VAL A 76 -12.39 -16.92 5.68
C VAL A 76 -12.21 -15.48 5.22
N THR A 77 -12.22 -14.59 6.18
CA THR A 77 -11.78 -13.19 6.00
C THR A 77 -10.73 -12.89 7.05
N VAL A 78 -9.65 -12.22 6.65
CA VAL A 78 -8.54 -11.86 7.55
C VAL A 78 -8.33 -10.35 7.48
N ALA A 79 -8.06 -9.74 8.61
CA ALA A 79 -7.61 -8.35 8.71
C ALA A 79 -6.38 -8.29 9.63
N ILE A 80 -5.32 -7.60 9.16
CA ILE A 80 -4.08 -7.42 9.91
C ILE A 80 -3.90 -5.94 10.20
N THR A 81 -3.50 -5.63 11.42
CA THR A 81 -3.18 -4.26 11.84
C THR A 81 -1.71 -4.19 12.26
N PHE A 82 -1.02 -3.15 11.84
CA PHE A 82 0.38 -2.88 12.19
C PHE A 82 0.47 -1.76 13.23
N SER A 83 1.46 -1.84 14.10
CA SER A 83 1.77 -0.80 15.10
C SER A 83 2.64 0.32 14.55
N ASP A 84 3.40 0.03 13.49
CA ASP A 84 4.34 0.95 12.86
C ASP A 84 4.40 0.72 11.34
N PHE A 85 5.11 1.60 10.64
CA PHE A 85 5.29 1.54 9.19
C PHE A 85 6.61 0.88 8.77
N GLY A 86 7.28 0.19 9.70
CA GLY A 86 8.63 -0.30 9.50
C GLY A 86 9.68 0.80 9.62
N GLU A 87 10.95 0.41 9.58
CA GLU A 87 12.08 1.33 9.81
C GLU A 87 13.23 1.02 8.84
N LYS A 88 13.82 2.07 8.26
CA LYS A 88 15.06 1.95 7.50
C LYS A 88 16.23 2.38 8.37
N LEU A 89 17.17 1.46 8.60
CA LEU A 89 18.41 1.75 9.30
C LEU A 89 19.47 2.13 8.28
N TYR A 90 20.11 3.26 8.52
CA TYR A 90 21.15 3.79 7.65
C TYR A 90 22.55 3.51 8.23
N ALA A 91 23.54 3.43 7.36
CA ALA A 91 24.93 3.34 7.79
C ALA A 91 25.41 4.71 8.31
N TYR A 92 26.11 4.69 9.44
CA TYR A 92 26.71 5.88 10.04
C TYR A 92 28.22 5.73 10.10
N GLU A 93 28.94 6.79 9.77
CA GLU A 93 30.36 6.96 10.09
C GLU A 93 30.44 7.79 11.37
N THR A 94 31.17 7.26 12.37
CA THR A 94 31.40 7.96 13.64
C THR A 94 32.86 8.38 13.73
N LYS A 95 33.12 9.68 13.86
CA LYS A 95 34.44 10.26 14.06
C LYS A 95 34.55 10.81 15.48
N THR A 96 35.46 10.28 16.28
CA THR A 96 35.76 10.78 17.60
C THR A 96 37.06 11.55 17.54
N GLN A 97 37.04 12.82 17.92
CA GLN A 97 38.21 13.67 18.08
C GLN A 97 38.48 13.88 19.57
N GLU A 98 39.61 13.41 20.03
CA GLU A 98 40.08 13.62 21.40
C GLU A 98 40.92 14.89 21.46
N SER A 99 40.63 15.78 22.38
CA SER A 99 41.42 16.96 22.68
C SER A 99 41.66 17.06 24.19
N VAL A 100 42.65 17.86 24.60
CA VAL A 100 43.05 18.04 26.02
C VAL A 100 41.86 18.53 26.90
N SER A 101 40.83 19.09 26.31
CA SER A 101 39.64 19.59 26.99
C SER A 101 38.40 18.71 26.86
N GLY A 102 38.48 17.52 26.21
CA GLY A 102 37.34 16.58 26.06
C GLY A 102 37.34 15.87 24.72
N SER A 103 36.43 14.90 24.56
CA SER A 103 36.21 14.19 23.28
C SER A 103 34.91 14.69 22.61
N VAL A 104 34.99 14.93 21.31
CA VAL A 104 33.82 15.27 20.47
C VAL A 104 33.55 14.12 19.52
N THR A 105 32.39 13.53 19.61
CA THR A 105 31.95 12.47 18.70
C THR A 105 30.95 13.04 17.69
N THR A 106 31.25 12.94 16.42
CA THR A 106 30.36 13.34 15.30
C THR A 106 29.97 12.11 14.52
N SER A 107 28.64 11.92 14.35
CA SER A 107 28.10 10.85 13.52
C SER A 107 27.48 11.45 12.26
N SER A 108 27.82 10.91 11.10
CA SER A 108 27.27 11.32 9.81
C SER A 108 26.74 10.10 9.03
N ILE A 109 25.64 10.29 8.30
CA ILE A 109 25.09 9.24 7.44
C ILE A 109 26.03 9.02 6.25
N ILE A 110 26.36 7.76 5.97
CA ILE A 110 27.11 7.38 4.78
C ILE A 110 26.20 7.46 3.56
N THR A 111 26.65 8.17 2.53
CA THR A 111 25.94 8.28 1.25
C THR A 111 26.77 7.68 0.12
N VAL A 112 26.06 6.99 -0.81
CA VAL A 112 26.64 6.44 -2.02
C VAL A 112 25.85 6.99 -3.20
N GLY A 113 26.53 7.71 -4.10
CA GLY A 113 25.85 8.34 -5.25
C GLY A 113 24.87 9.45 -4.86
N GLY A 114 24.99 10.06 -3.65
CA GLY A 114 24.09 11.09 -3.14
C GLY A 114 22.88 10.54 -2.38
N GLU A 115 22.72 9.21 -2.29
CA GLU A 115 21.64 8.58 -1.53
C GLU A 115 22.18 7.94 -0.24
N PRO A 116 21.42 7.99 0.88
CA PRO A 116 21.79 7.33 2.14
C PRO A 116 21.93 5.82 1.96
N LEU A 117 23.01 5.23 2.47
CA LEU A 117 23.23 3.79 2.45
C LEU A 117 22.33 3.11 3.49
N VAL A 118 21.34 2.36 3.02
CA VAL A 118 20.46 1.54 3.88
C VAL A 118 21.19 0.24 4.24
N THR A 119 21.36 -0.03 5.54
CA THR A 119 21.98 -1.26 6.04
C THR A 119 20.96 -2.34 6.35
N MET A 120 19.76 -1.95 6.76
CA MET A 120 18.69 -2.87 7.11
C MET A 120 17.34 -2.19 6.89
N GLU A 121 16.37 -2.93 6.39
CA GLU A 121 14.98 -2.53 6.32
C GLU A 121 14.17 -3.45 7.25
N LYS A 122 13.59 -2.86 8.30
CA LYS A 122 12.75 -3.57 9.24
C LYS A 122 11.31 -3.54 8.76
N LEU A 123 10.69 -4.71 8.67
CA LEU A 123 9.28 -4.83 8.30
C LEU A 123 8.37 -4.24 9.39
N PRO A 124 7.15 -3.81 9.02
CA PRO A 124 6.14 -3.36 9.98
C PRO A 124 5.85 -4.41 11.04
N THR A 125 5.70 -3.97 12.29
CA THR A 125 5.37 -4.85 13.40
C THR A 125 3.86 -5.08 13.46
N ILE A 126 3.41 -6.33 13.52
CA ILE A 126 2.00 -6.68 13.63
C ILE A 126 1.49 -6.33 15.03
N PHE A 127 0.42 -5.54 15.11
CA PHE A 127 -0.26 -5.16 16.33
C PHE A 127 -1.38 -6.15 16.69
N GLY A 128 -2.09 -6.65 15.68
CA GLY A 128 -3.16 -7.61 15.88
C GLY A 128 -3.66 -8.22 14.58
N VAL A 129 -4.26 -9.40 14.71
CA VAL A 129 -4.85 -10.16 13.60
C VAL A 129 -6.26 -10.59 13.98
N VAL A 130 -7.22 -10.28 13.14
CA VAL A 130 -8.60 -10.73 13.27
C VAL A 130 -8.92 -11.67 12.13
N VAL A 131 -9.43 -12.84 12.46
CA VAL A 131 -9.87 -13.85 11.50
C VAL A 131 -11.35 -14.12 11.70
N VAL A 132 -12.15 -14.03 10.66
CA VAL A 132 -13.55 -14.46 10.66
C VAL A 132 -13.65 -15.70 9.79
N ALA A 133 -14.05 -16.82 10.39
CA ALA A 133 -14.13 -18.11 9.70
C ALA A 133 -15.45 -18.82 10.04
N LYS A 134 -16.23 -19.23 9.04
CA LYS A 134 -17.55 -19.87 9.25
C LYS A 134 -17.48 -21.13 10.12
N GLY A 135 -16.38 -21.87 10.01
CA GLY A 135 -16.17 -23.12 10.77
C GLY A 135 -15.65 -22.90 12.19
N ALA A 136 -15.31 -21.67 12.60
CA ALA A 136 -14.77 -21.36 13.92
C ALA A 136 -15.80 -21.53 15.08
N LYS A 137 -17.04 -21.93 14.76
CA LYS A 137 -18.02 -22.46 15.74
C LYS A 137 -17.52 -23.72 16.44
N ASP A 138 -16.74 -24.55 15.73
CA ASP A 138 -16.06 -25.70 16.31
C ASP A 138 -14.79 -25.22 17.03
N PRO A 139 -14.66 -25.46 18.35
CA PRO A 139 -13.47 -25.09 19.13
C PRO A 139 -12.15 -25.68 18.57
N LEU A 140 -12.20 -26.90 18.00
CA LEU A 140 -11.03 -27.52 17.40
C LEU A 140 -10.56 -26.77 16.15
N VAL A 141 -11.51 -26.34 15.32
CA VAL A 141 -11.21 -25.52 14.14
C VAL A 141 -10.64 -24.17 14.56
N LYS A 142 -11.25 -23.52 15.57
CA LYS A 142 -10.75 -22.26 16.12
C LYS A 142 -9.29 -22.35 16.55
N VAL A 143 -8.93 -23.38 17.30
CA VAL A 143 -7.54 -23.63 17.78
C VAL A 143 -6.59 -23.84 16.60
N LYS A 144 -6.98 -24.62 15.58
CA LYS A 144 -6.16 -24.84 14.38
C LYS A 144 -5.89 -23.54 13.62
N VAL A 145 -6.91 -22.70 13.48
CA VAL A 145 -6.78 -21.39 12.82
C VAL A 145 -5.82 -20.49 13.58
N VAL A 146 -5.96 -20.35 14.90
CA VAL A 146 -5.04 -19.57 15.74
C VAL A 146 -3.61 -20.08 15.57
N GLN A 147 -3.39 -21.39 15.63
CA GLN A 147 -2.06 -21.99 15.51
C GLN A 147 -1.44 -21.75 14.13
N ALA A 148 -2.24 -21.83 13.07
CA ALA A 148 -1.80 -21.54 11.71
C ALA A 148 -1.36 -20.07 11.56
N VAL A 149 -2.15 -19.12 12.07
CA VAL A 149 -1.83 -17.68 12.03
C VAL A 149 -0.56 -17.39 12.83
N VAL A 150 -0.46 -17.87 14.06
CA VAL A 150 0.73 -17.71 14.92
C VAL A 150 1.98 -18.24 14.24
N THR A 151 1.91 -19.42 13.63
CA THR A 151 3.04 -20.04 12.94
C THR A 151 3.46 -19.27 11.69
N LEU A 152 2.47 -18.79 10.89
CA LEU A 152 2.75 -18.08 9.63
C LEU A 152 3.30 -16.68 9.83
N LEU A 153 2.82 -15.98 10.85
CA LEU A 153 3.18 -14.60 11.12
C LEU A 153 4.29 -14.44 12.17
N GLY A 154 4.58 -15.48 12.94
CA GLY A 154 5.55 -15.41 14.04
C GLY A 154 5.10 -14.50 15.20
N VAL A 155 3.78 -14.34 15.39
CA VAL A 155 3.21 -13.49 16.43
C VAL A 155 2.73 -14.31 17.62
N ASP A 156 2.57 -13.64 18.78
CA ASP A 156 1.98 -14.29 19.96
C ASP A 156 0.48 -14.55 19.77
N SER A 157 -0.02 -15.63 20.36
CA SER A 157 -1.43 -16.03 20.25
C SER A 157 -2.41 -15.01 20.84
N ASN A 158 -1.96 -14.15 21.76
CA ASN A 158 -2.75 -13.06 22.34
C ASN A 158 -3.05 -11.92 21.36
N LEU A 159 -2.31 -11.85 20.23
CA LEU A 159 -2.53 -10.89 19.16
C LEU A 159 -3.48 -11.42 18.07
N VAL A 160 -3.96 -12.66 18.21
CA VAL A 160 -4.83 -13.31 17.21
C VAL A 160 -6.20 -13.57 17.81
N GLU A 161 -7.22 -12.98 17.22
CA GLU A 161 -8.62 -13.21 17.60
C GLU A 161 -9.39 -13.86 16.45
N VAL A 162 -10.13 -14.95 16.74
CA VAL A 162 -10.89 -15.73 15.75
C VAL A 162 -12.37 -15.70 16.08
N PHE A 163 -13.17 -15.24 15.14
CA PHE A 163 -14.63 -15.16 15.21
C PHE A 163 -15.30 -16.09 14.19
N CYS A 164 -16.58 -16.36 14.40
CA CYS A 164 -17.44 -17.13 13.49
C CYS A 164 -18.59 -16.28 12.96
#